data_ea3c938ecc36565f26d5ef887a881221
#
_entry.id   ea3c938ecc36565f26d5ef887a881221
#
_cell.length_a   1.000
_cell.length_b   1.000
_cell.length_c   1.000
_cell.angle_alpha   90.00
_cell.angle_beta   90.00
_cell.angle_gamma   90.00
#
_symmetry.space_group_name_H-M   'P 1'
#
loop_
_entity.id
_entity.type
_entity.pdbx_description
1 polymer ?
#
loop_
_entity_poly.entity_id
_entity_poly.type
_entity_poly.pdbx_seq_one_letter_code
_entity_poly.pdbx_strand_id
1 'polypeptide(L)'
;MPARNRPISNLARAAVRLLRGEAGAGLLLIGVALAAMVLANSPWSGLWHDLFHHQLAATPIARLDSLHAWINDGLMALFFFVVGLEIKREVLEGDLAAPAQRRLPVLAAALGMAVPALVYLAVTNAAPQLARGWAIPAATDIAFAVGVIALLGRRVPPSLRLFLLTVAIVDDLGAVVIIALVYTAGIDLVWLAAAGMILAAMTGLNLLGVARGWIYALGAGLLWFAVLHSGVHPSIAGVLAALTVPLALDRAGDSVLLRMEHTLTPISAYAIVPIFGLANAGVAIPAAMPNGAALALPLAIALGLLVGKTAGVFGAVWLAEAFKFAERPAGASWLQVLGVAALCGIGFTMSLFITQLAFSASPQLVEDAKLGVLGGSLLAGLCGYALLRRTAR
;
A
#
# COMPACT_ATOMS: atom_id res chain seq x y z
N MET A 1 37.10 7.04 -38.04
CA MET A 1 37.17 7.31 -36.56
C MET A 1 36.02 6.56 -35.89
N PRO A 2 36.26 5.54 -35.04
CA PRO A 2 35.20 4.86 -34.33
C PRO A 2 34.72 5.74 -33.18
N ALA A 3 33.39 5.94 -33.09
CA ALA A 3 32.73 6.71 -32.06
C ALA A 3 33.01 6.09 -30.66
N ARG A 4 33.70 6.83 -29.81
CA ARG A 4 33.93 6.54 -28.41
C ARG A 4 32.58 6.43 -27.71
N ASN A 5 32.04 5.20 -27.52
CA ASN A 5 30.90 4.92 -26.70
C ASN A 5 31.24 5.36 -25.26
N ARG A 6 30.67 6.47 -24.81
CA ARG A 6 30.86 7.02 -23.45
C ARG A 6 30.26 6.04 -22.43
N PRO A 7 30.97 5.68 -21.34
CA PRO A 7 30.48 4.74 -20.32
C PRO A 7 29.16 5.20 -19.68
N ILE A 8 28.88 6.51 -19.64
CA ILE A 8 27.62 7.11 -19.18
C ILE A 8 26.41 6.62 -20.00
N SER A 9 26.57 6.35 -21.29
CA SER A 9 25.48 5.86 -22.15
C SER A 9 25.07 4.40 -21.85
N ASN A 10 25.98 3.60 -21.32
CA ASN A 10 25.72 2.21 -20.94
C ASN A 10 25.06 2.12 -19.57
N LEU A 11 25.48 2.94 -18.61
CA LEU A 11 24.85 3.09 -17.31
C LEU A 11 23.43 3.65 -17.42
N ALA A 12 23.23 4.70 -18.22
CA ALA A 12 21.91 5.26 -18.46
C ALA A 12 20.97 4.25 -19.12
N ARG A 13 21.46 3.48 -20.11
CA ARG A 13 20.67 2.40 -20.76
C ARG A 13 20.37 1.23 -19.81
N ALA A 14 21.27 0.89 -18.90
CA ALA A 14 21.04 -0.12 -17.87
C ALA A 14 20.03 0.38 -16.85
N ALA A 15 20.14 1.63 -16.38
CA ALA A 15 19.18 2.26 -15.48
C ALA A 15 17.77 2.35 -16.09
N VAL A 16 17.65 2.78 -17.35
CA VAL A 16 16.36 2.82 -18.05
C VAL A 16 15.76 1.41 -18.25
N ARG A 17 16.58 0.38 -18.49
CA ARG A 17 16.10 -1.02 -18.56
C ARG A 17 15.63 -1.54 -17.20
N LEU A 18 16.35 -1.21 -16.13
CA LEU A 18 15.96 -1.54 -14.75
C LEU A 18 14.66 -0.84 -14.35
N LEU A 19 14.53 0.46 -14.67
CA LEU A 19 13.33 1.24 -14.37
C LEU A 19 12.11 0.83 -15.20
N ARG A 20 12.28 0.23 -16.38
CA ARG A 20 11.16 -0.30 -17.19
C ARG A 20 10.75 -1.73 -16.83
N GLY A 21 11.52 -2.42 -15.99
CA GLY A 21 11.21 -3.77 -15.51
C GLY A 21 10.32 -3.75 -14.26
N GLU A 22 9.84 -4.91 -13.85
CA GLU A 22 9.03 -5.10 -12.64
C GLU A 22 9.69 -4.56 -11.35
N ALA A 23 11.04 -4.52 -11.32
CA ALA A 23 11.80 -3.94 -10.20
C ALA A 23 11.80 -2.40 -10.20
N GLY A 24 11.43 -1.75 -11.29
CA GLY A 24 11.65 -0.31 -11.48
C GLY A 24 10.87 0.55 -10.50
N ALA A 25 9.60 0.26 -10.30
CA ALA A 25 8.76 1.00 -9.37
C ALA A 25 9.25 0.87 -7.93
N GLY A 26 9.62 -0.36 -7.50
CA GLY A 26 10.19 -0.58 -6.17
C GLY A 26 11.52 0.13 -5.95
N LEU A 27 12.43 0.11 -6.94
CA LEU A 27 13.71 0.83 -6.87
C LEU A 27 13.52 2.35 -6.84
N LEU A 28 12.57 2.88 -7.62
CA LEU A 28 12.21 4.29 -7.58
C LEU A 28 11.70 4.68 -6.19
N LEU A 29 10.83 3.86 -5.61
CA LEU A 29 10.28 4.11 -4.28
C LEU A 29 11.36 4.11 -3.20
N ILE A 30 12.31 3.15 -3.25
CA ILE A 30 13.47 3.14 -2.36
C ILE A 30 14.29 4.42 -2.52
N GLY A 31 14.59 4.82 -3.77
CA GLY A 31 15.33 6.03 -4.06
C GLY A 31 14.65 7.28 -3.54
N VAL A 32 13.34 7.37 -3.72
CA VAL A 32 12.52 8.49 -3.23
C VAL A 32 12.46 8.52 -1.69
N ALA A 33 12.33 7.37 -1.04
CA ALA A 33 12.36 7.28 0.42
C ALA A 33 13.71 7.75 1.00
N LEU A 34 14.81 7.31 0.40
CA LEU A 34 16.14 7.78 0.77
C LEU A 34 16.30 9.29 0.54
N ALA A 35 15.80 9.82 -0.58
CA ALA A 35 15.82 11.25 -0.86
C ALA A 35 15.02 12.04 0.19
N ALA A 36 13.82 11.57 0.54
CA ALA A 36 13.00 12.18 1.58
C ALA A 36 13.73 12.20 2.95
N MET A 37 14.37 11.08 3.33
CA MET A 37 15.15 11.00 4.56
C MET A 37 16.35 11.96 4.56
N VAL A 38 17.07 12.05 3.44
CA VAL A 38 18.21 12.99 3.32
C VAL A 38 17.73 14.42 3.40
N LEU A 39 16.65 14.79 2.71
CA LEU A 39 16.10 16.14 2.72
C LEU A 39 15.59 16.55 4.12
N ALA A 40 14.88 15.65 4.80
CA ALA A 40 14.36 15.89 6.14
C ALA A 40 15.46 16.08 7.20
N ASN A 41 16.69 15.56 6.95
CA ASN A 41 17.83 15.67 7.87
C ASN A 41 18.95 16.59 7.32
N SER A 42 18.66 17.41 6.31
CA SER A 42 19.58 18.36 5.70
C SER A 42 19.30 19.79 6.19
N PRO A 43 20.18 20.76 5.89
CA PRO A 43 19.92 22.18 6.13
C PRO A 43 18.66 22.72 5.43
N TRP A 44 18.11 21.96 4.47
CA TRP A 44 16.89 22.32 3.73
C TRP A 44 15.61 21.73 4.34
N SER A 45 15.70 21.10 5.51
CA SER A 45 14.53 20.48 6.18
C SER A 45 13.37 21.44 6.39
N GLY A 46 13.64 22.72 6.71
CA GLY A 46 12.60 23.74 6.81
C GLY A 46 11.86 24.00 5.49
N LEU A 47 12.60 24.20 4.39
CA LEU A 47 12.02 24.39 3.06
C LEU A 47 11.23 23.14 2.61
N TRP A 48 11.75 21.95 2.94
CA TRP A 48 11.08 20.69 2.69
C TRP A 48 9.74 20.58 3.43
N HIS A 49 9.73 20.89 4.72
CA HIS A 49 8.53 20.90 5.54
C HIS A 49 7.50 21.91 5.02
N ASP A 50 7.94 23.14 4.74
CA ASP A 50 7.09 24.19 4.23
C ASP A 50 6.47 23.85 2.87
N LEU A 51 7.22 23.19 1.98
CA LEU A 51 6.69 22.74 0.67
C LEU A 51 5.41 21.90 0.80
N PHE A 52 5.39 21.00 1.76
CA PHE A 52 4.25 20.08 1.93
C PHE A 52 3.17 20.59 2.87
N HIS A 53 3.54 21.35 3.91
CA HIS A 53 2.65 21.70 5.01
C HIS A 53 2.23 23.19 5.01
N HIS A 54 2.84 24.02 4.15
CA HIS A 54 2.41 25.42 4.04
C HIS A 54 0.97 25.51 3.54
N GLN A 55 0.19 26.39 4.19
CA GLN A 55 -1.19 26.64 3.78
C GLN A 55 -1.24 27.30 2.41
N LEU A 56 -1.99 26.70 1.50
CA LEU A 56 -2.19 27.21 0.15
C LEU A 56 -3.09 28.47 0.22
N ALA A 57 -2.62 29.60 -0.32
CA ALA A 57 -3.33 30.87 -0.32
C ALA A 57 -4.69 30.78 -1.05
N ALA A 58 -4.83 29.88 -2.02
CA ALA A 58 -6.08 29.58 -2.72
C ALA A 58 -6.17 28.08 -2.97
N THR A 59 -7.14 27.43 -2.34
CA THR A 59 -7.49 26.03 -2.61
C THR A 59 -8.95 25.93 -3.01
N PRO A 60 -9.31 25.15 -4.05
CA PRO A 60 -10.70 24.98 -4.46
C PRO A 60 -11.52 24.22 -3.42
N ILE A 61 -10.89 23.52 -2.49
CA ILE A 61 -11.54 22.73 -1.43
C ILE A 61 -10.89 23.10 -0.10
N ALA A 62 -11.64 23.78 0.78
CA ALA A 62 -11.13 24.31 2.05
C ALA A 62 -10.50 23.26 2.99
N ARG A 63 -10.92 21.98 2.88
CA ARG A 63 -10.36 20.86 3.65
C ARG A 63 -8.97 20.43 3.18
N LEU A 64 -8.59 20.75 1.96
CA LEU A 64 -7.31 20.43 1.35
C LEU A 64 -6.45 21.71 1.28
N ASP A 65 -6.07 22.19 2.46
CA ASP A 65 -5.38 23.46 2.64
C ASP A 65 -3.86 23.41 2.40
N SER A 66 -3.30 22.24 2.20
CA SER A 66 -1.87 22.00 2.00
C SER A 66 -1.61 20.97 0.91
N LEU A 67 -0.40 20.98 0.34
CA LEU A 67 0.01 19.96 -0.62
C LEU A 67 -0.01 18.56 0.03
N HIS A 68 0.35 18.46 1.29
CA HIS A 68 0.28 17.22 2.07
C HIS A 68 -1.16 16.67 2.14
N ALA A 69 -2.16 17.52 2.39
CA ALA A 69 -3.57 17.11 2.39
C ALA A 69 -4.02 16.63 1.01
N TRP A 70 -3.65 17.33 -0.08
CA TRP A 70 -3.95 16.89 -1.44
C TRP A 70 -3.31 15.54 -1.80
N ILE A 71 -2.10 15.29 -1.33
CA ILE A 71 -1.42 14.00 -1.56
C ILE A 71 -2.12 12.90 -0.77
N ASN A 72 -2.42 13.10 0.51
CA ASN A 72 -2.98 12.06 1.37
C ASN A 72 -4.46 11.77 1.09
N ASP A 73 -5.26 12.77 0.75
CA ASP A 73 -6.70 12.59 0.56
C ASP A 73 -7.10 12.53 -0.92
N GLY A 74 -6.41 13.27 -1.79
CA GLY A 74 -6.69 13.29 -3.22
C GLY A 74 -5.93 12.21 -3.99
N LEU A 75 -4.60 12.24 -3.90
CA LEU A 75 -3.75 11.33 -4.68
C LEU A 75 -3.91 9.89 -4.20
N MET A 76 -4.02 9.66 -2.88
CA MET A 76 -4.27 8.34 -2.32
C MET A 76 -5.67 7.80 -2.67
N ALA A 77 -6.69 8.63 -2.84
CA ALA A 77 -7.98 8.15 -3.35
C ALA A 77 -7.86 7.60 -4.77
N LEU A 78 -7.03 8.23 -5.63
CA LEU A 78 -6.74 7.70 -6.97
C LEU A 78 -5.92 6.40 -6.91
N PHE A 79 -4.95 6.29 -5.98
CA PHE A 79 -4.27 5.03 -5.70
C PHE A 79 -5.26 3.91 -5.35
N PHE A 80 -6.14 4.16 -4.39
CA PHE A 80 -7.15 3.18 -3.98
C PHE A 80 -8.20 2.90 -5.07
N PHE A 81 -8.43 3.81 -6.00
CA PHE A 81 -9.23 3.52 -7.18
C PHE A 81 -8.53 2.48 -8.08
N VAL A 82 -7.23 2.62 -8.32
CA VAL A 82 -6.46 1.62 -9.10
C VAL A 82 -6.46 0.26 -8.39
N VAL A 83 -6.18 0.24 -7.09
CA VAL A 83 -6.24 -0.98 -6.27
C VAL A 83 -7.64 -1.62 -6.33
N GLY A 84 -8.71 -0.81 -6.28
CA GLY A 84 -10.08 -1.29 -6.41
C GLY A 84 -10.41 -1.92 -7.77
N LEU A 85 -9.85 -1.38 -8.88
CA LEU A 85 -9.96 -1.99 -10.22
C LEU A 85 -9.25 -3.35 -10.25
N GLU A 86 -8.05 -3.43 -9.69
CA GLU A 86 -7.25 -4.65 -9.59
C GLU A 86 -7.96 -5.71 -8.74
N ILE A 87 -8.45 -5.35 -7.55
CA ILE A 87 -9.25 -6.23 -6.68
C ILE A 87 -10.45 -6.78 -7.43
N LYS A 88 -11.22 -5.92 -8.12
CA LYS A 88 -12.41 -6.34 -8.88
C LYS A 88 -12.05 -7.34 -9.97
N ARG A 89 -11.00 -7.09 -10.72
CA ARG A 89 -10.52 -8.00 -11.76
C ARG A 89 -10.10 -9.34 -11.17
N GLU A 90 -9.29 -9.33 -10.11
CA GLU A 90 -8.78 -10.54 -9.47
C GLU A 90 -9.90 -11.42 -8.87
N VAL A 91 -10.92 -10.80 -8.28
CA VAL A 91 -12.05 -11.51 -7.66
C VAL A 91 -13.00 -12.11 -8.70
N LEU A 92 -13.18 -11.42 -9.85
CA LEU A 92 -14.15 -11.87 -10.87
C LEU A 92 -13.52 -12.76 -11.95
N GLU A 93 -12.30 -12.49 -12.39
CA GLU A 93 -11.64 -13.15 -13.52
C GLU A 93 -10.22 -13.64 -13.25
N GLY A 94 -9.60 -13.21 -12.12
CA GLY A 94 -8.22 -13.53 -11.77
C GLY A 94 -8.08 -14.73 -10.82
N ASP A 95 -6.96 -14.77 -10.13
CA ASP A 95 -6.56 -15.87 -9.23
C ASP A 95 -7.45 -15.99 -7.98
N LEU A 96 -8.19 -14.93 -7.62
CA LEU A 96 -9.17 -14.96 -6.53
C LEU A 96 -10.58 -15.42 -6.97
N ALA A 97 -10.83 -15.65 -8.27
CA ALA A 97 -12.13 -16.06 -8.77
C ALA A 97 -12.50 -17.48 -8.31
N ALA A 98 -11.55 -18.43 -8.36
CA ALA A 98 -11.79 -19.81 -7.96
C ALA A 98 -11.74 -19.97 -6.43
N PRO A 99 -12.79 -20.55 -5.78
CA PRO A 99 -12.82 -20.74 -4.32
C PRO A 99 -11.64 -21.52 -3.75
N ALA A 100 -11.09 -22.48 -4.51
CA ALA A 100 -9.93 -23.26 -4.07
C ALA A 100 -8.63 -22.43 -4.03
N GLN A 101 -8.44 -21.53 -5.01
CA GLN A 101 -7.23 -20.72 -5.14
C GLN A 101 -7.19 -19.59 -4.14
N ARG A 102 -8.34 -18.95 -3.80
CA ARG A 102 -8.41 -17.85 -2.86
C ARG A 102 -8.26 -18.24 -1.39
N ARG A 103 -8.45 -19.52 -1.02
CA ARG A 103 -8.44 -20.00 0.37
C ARG A 103 -7.14 -19.64 1.09
N LEU A 104 -6.01 -19.98 0.47
CA LEU A 104 -4.69 -19.76 1.08
C LEU A 104 -4.34 -18.27 1.20
N PRO A 105 -4.45 -17.44 0.14
CA PRO A 105 -4.18 -16.00 0.24
C PRO A 105 -5.09 -15.28 1.24
N VAL A 106 -6.39 -15.60 1.29
CA VAL A 106 -7.32 -14.97 2.24
C VAL A 106 -6.97 -15.34 3.69
N LEU A 107 -6.64 -16.60 3.95
CA LEU A 107 -6.19 -17.02 5.29
C LEU A 107 -4.86 -16.35 5.66
N ALA A 108 -3.92 -16.28 4.70
CA ALA A 108 -2.62 -15.66 4.91
C ALA A 108 -2.74 -14.15 5.18
N ALA A 109 -3.61 -13.44 4.45
CA ALA A 109 -3.90 -12.04 4.70
C ALA A 109 -4.61 -11.83 6.06
N ALA A 110 -5.62 -12.65 6.38
CA ALA A 110 -6.33 -12.53 7.66
C ALA A 110 -5.40 -12.70 8.86
N LEU A 111 -4.57 -13.76 8.89
CA LEU A 111 -3.58 -13.95 9.95
C LEU A 111 -2.43 -12.96 9.83
N GLY A 112 -2.05 -12.58 8.60
CA GLY A 112 -1.07 -11.54 8.31
C GLY A 112 -1.48 -10.15 8.79
N MET A 113 -2.76 -9.87 8.99
CA MET A 113 -3.27 -8.65 9.64
C MET A 113 -3.48 -8.84 11.14
N ALA A 114 -4.06 -9.96 11.58
CA ALA A 114 -4.41 -10.19 12.98
C ALA A 114 -3.18 -10.34 13.88
N VAL A 115 -2.18 -11.14 13.45
CA VAL A 115 -0.99 -11.42 14.29
C VAL A 115 -0.14 -10.18 14.52
N PRO A 116 0.21 -9.33 13.52
CA PRO A 116 0.93 -8.10 13.79
C PRO A 116 0.14 -7.12 14.65
N ALA A 117 -1.18 -7.06 14.49
CA ALA A 117 -2.05 -6.26 15.36
C ALA A 117 -1.96 -6.71 16.84
N LEU A 118 -2.00 -8.02 17.09
CA LEU A 118 -1.84 -8.58 18.42
C LEU A 118 -0.44 -8.32 19.01
N VAL A 119 0.62 -8.46 18.20
CA VAL A 119 2.00 -8.13 18.61
C VAL A 119 2.10 -6.65 18.98
N TYR A 120 1.53 -5.77 18.17
CA TYR A 120 1.50 -4.33 18.45
C TYR A 120 0.79 -4.04 19.79
N LEU A 121 -0.41 -4.56 19.97
CA LEU A 121 -1.20 -4.36 21.20
C LEU A 121 -0.51 -4.94 22.44
N ALA A 122 0.17 -6.07 22.30
CA ALA A 122 0.93 -6.66 23.41
C ALA A 122 2.10 -5.78 23.85
N VAL A 123 2.81 -5.15 22.90
CA VAL A 123 3.93 -4.24 23.20
C VAL A 123 3.44 -2.90 23.76
N THR A 124 2.29 -2.39 23.27
CA THR A 124 1.73 -1.10 23.68
C THR A 124 0.75 -1.19 24.83
N ASN A 125 0.55 -2.36 25.45
CA ASN A 125 -0.45 -2.62 26.49
C ASN A 125 -0.41 -1.62 27.66
N ALA A 126 0.77 -1.13 28.03
CA ALA A 126 0.94 -0.13 29.08
C ALA A 126 0.61 1.32 28.68
N ALA A 127 0.26 1.58 27.41
CA ALA A 127 0.04 2.90 26.85
C ALA A 127 -1.24 2.95 25.99
N PRO A 128 -2.44 3.05 26.62
CA PRO A 128 -3.74 3.02 25.94
C PRO A 128 -3.89 4.07 24.82
N GLN A 129 -3.20 5.21 24.93
CA GLN A 129 -3.18 6.27 23.91
C GLN A 129 -2.58 5.79 22.57
N LEU A 130 -1.77 4.74 22.57
CA LEU A 130 -1.17 4.15 21.38
C LEU A 130 -2.07 3.10 20.72
N ALA A 131 -3.16 2.67 21.39
CA ALA A 131 -4.01 1.58 20.92
C ALA A 131 -4.55 1.78 19.50
N ARG A 132 -4.84 3.03 19.09
CA ARG A 132 -5.34 3.33 17.73
C ARG A 132 -4.38 2.96 16.60
N GLY A 133 -3.09 2.81 16.90
CA GLY A 133 -2.05 2.45 15.92
C GLY A 133 -1.97 0.95 15.58
N TRP A 134 -2.85 0.11 16.14
CA TRP A 134 -2.78 -1.36 15.97
C TRP A 134 -2.80 -1.84 14.52
N ALA A 135 -3.43 -1.08 13.61
CA ALA A 135 -3.53 -1.41 12.20
C ALA A 135 -2.27 -1.01 11.38
N ILE A 136 -1.37 -0.18 11.94
CA ILE A 136 -0.16 0.28 11.23
C ILE A 136 0.68 -0.89 10.71
N PRO A 137 1.02 -1.92 11.51
CA PRO A 137 1.81 -3.05 11.03
C PRO A 137 0.99 -4.11 10.27
N ALA A 138 -0.31 -3.92 10.06
CA ALA A 138 -1.17 -4.89 9.40
C ALA A 138 -1.09 -4.86 7.87
N ALA A 139 -0.64 -3.75 7.26
CA ALA A 139 -0.61 -3.57 5.81
C ALA A 139 0.73 -3.99 5.19
N THR A 140 0.69 -4.37 3.90
CA THR A 140 1.85 -4.71 3.06
C THR A 140 1.99 -3.70 1.92
N ASP A 141 3.20 -3.25 1.62
CA ASP A 141 3.51 -2.42 0.45
C ASP A 141 3.83 -3.33 -0.75
N ILE A 142 2.87 -3.48 -1.67
CA ILE A 142 2.99 -4.33 -2.87
C ILE A 142 4.17 -3.88 -3.73
N ALA A 143 4.27 -2.58 -4.02
CA ALA A 143 5.26 -2.06 -4.95
C ALA A 143 6.69 -2.32 -4.46
N PHE A 144 6.92 -2.14 -3.16
CA PHE A 144 8.22 -2.39 -2.54
C PHE A 144 8.53 -3.89 -2.46
N ALA A 145 7.58 -4.72 -2.00
CA ALA A 145 7.77 -6.16 -1.84
C ALA A 145 8.02 -6.87 -3.19
N VAL A 146 7.25 -6.53 -4.23
CA VAL A 146 7.46 -7.02 -5.60
C VAL A 146 8.79 -6.51 -6.15
N GLY A 147 9.16 -5.26 -5.90
CA GLY A 147 10.46 -4.71 -6.26
C GLY A 147 11.62 -5.53 -5.70
N VAL A 148 11.56 -5.92 -4.42
CA VAL A 148 12.59 -6.77 -3.78
C VAL A 148 12.63 -8.18 -4.41
N ILE A 149 11.47 -8.80 -4.68
CA ILE A 149 11.41 -10.09 -5.39
C ILE A 149 12.00 -9.99 -6.80
N ALA A 150 11.71 -8.93 -7.51
CA ALA A 150 12.20 -8.73 -8.88
C ALA A 150 13.74 -8.63 -8.94
N LEU A 151 14.40 -8.11 -7.89
CA LEU A 151 15.87 -8.12 -7.78
C LEU A 151 16.46 -9.55 -7.68
N LEU A 152 15.70 -10.51 -7.18
CA LEU A 152 16.09 -11.92 -7.11
C LEU A 152 15.90 -12.66 -8.44
N GLY A 153 15.16 -12.07 -9.37
CA GLY A 153 14.97 -12.60 -10.73
C GLY A 153 14.32 -13.99 -10.73
N ARG A 154 14.86 -14.90 -11.56
CA ARG A 154 14.35 -16.28 -11.72
C ARG A 154 14.54 -17.19 -10.51
N ARG A 155 15.16 -16.70 -9.46
CA ARG A 155 15.45 -17.50 -8.25
C ARG A 155 14.22 -17.74 -7.37
N VAL A 156 13.17 -16.92 -7.53
CA VAL A 156 11.92 -17.11 -6.81
C VAL A 156 10.90 -17.79 -7.72
N PRO A 157 10.29 -18.91 -7.30
CA PRO A 157 9.25 -19.59 -8.07
C PRO A 157 8.10 -18.63 -8.43
N PRO A 158 7.54 -18.69 -9.66
CA PRO A 158 6.41 -17.85 -10.06
C PRO A 158 5.20 -17.98 -9.13
N SER A 159 4.94 -19.18 -8.60
CA SER A 159 3.87 -19.44 -7.63
C SER A 159 3.99 -18.62 -6.34
N LEU A 160 5.22 -18.37 -5.87
CA LEU A 160 5.47 -17.55 -4.68
C LEU A 160 5.31 -16.05 -4.97
N ARG A 161 5.64 -15.60 -6.19
CA ARG A 161 5.37 -14.21 -6.60
C ARG A 161 3.87 -13.96 -6.66
N LEU A 162 3.15 -14.89 -7.27
CA LEU A 162 1.70 -14.86 -7.35
C LEU A 162 1.08 -14.88 -5.95
N PHE A 163 1.56 -15.76 -5.07
CA PHE A 163 1.11 -15.81 -3.68
C PHE A 163 1.32 -14.48 -2.95
N LEU A 164 2.53 -13.87 -3.05
CA LEU A 164 2.78 -12.57 -2.45
C LEU A 164 1.80 -11.50 -2.97
N LEU A 165 1.65 -11.42 -4.30
CA LEU A 165 0.77 -10.45 -4.93
C LEU A 165 -0.68 -10.61 -4.45
N THR A 166 -1.18 -11.86 -4.46
CA THR A 166 -2.55 -12.16 -4.06
C THR A 166 -2.80 -11.88 -2.57
N VAL A 167 -1.84 -12.21 -1.69
CA VAL A 167 -1.92 -11.86 -0.26
C VAL A 167 -1.95 -10.35 -0.09
N ALA A 168 -1.10 -9.60 -0.78
CA ALA A 168 -1.03 -8.16 -0.64
C ALA A 168 -2.30 -7.45 -1.18
N ILE A 169 -2.91 -7.95 -2.27
CA ILE A 169 -4.20 -7.46 -2.77
C ILE A 169 -5.31 -7.66 -1.70
N VAL A 170 -5.34 -8.82 -1.03
CA VAL A 170 -6.31 -9.08 0.04
C VAL A 170 -6.00 -8.23 1.28
N ASP A 171 -4.72 -8.00 1.60
CA ASP A 171 -4.30 -7.08 2.67
C ASP A 171 -4.79 -5.64 2.40
N ASP A 172 -4.65 -5.16 1.17
CA ASP A 172 -5.12 -3.81 0.80
C ASP A 172 -6.64 -3.68 0.93
N LEU A 173 -7.38 -4.72 0.52
CA LEU A 173 -8.83 -4.76 0.76
C LEU A 173 -9.14 -4.72 2.26
N GLY A 174 -8.43 -5.49 3.06
CA GLY A 174 -8.54 -5.48 4.52
C GLY A 174 -8.21 -4.12 5.12
N ALA A 175 -7.15 -3.47 4.65
CA ALA A 175 -6.77 -2.13 5.08
C ALA A 175 -7.87 -1.10 4.79
N VAL A 176 -8.50 -1.14 3.60
CA VAL A 176 -9.63 -0.26 3.26
C VAL A 176 -10.81 -0.46 4.20
N VAL A 177 -11.15 -1.72 4.51
CA VAL A 177 -12.22 -2.03 5.48
C VAL A 177 -11.88 -1.51 6.88
N ILE A 178 -10.65 -1.70 7.33
CA ILE A 178 -10.17 -1.17 8.63
C ILE A 178 -10.25 0.37 8.63
N ILE A 179 -9.80 1.04 7.57
CA ILE A 179 -9.87 2.50 7.46
C ILE A 179 -11.32 2.98 7.55
N ALA A 180 -12.23 2.31 6.85
CA ALA A 180 -13.64 2.64 6.85
C ALA A 180 -14.29 2.52 8.24
N LEU A 181 -13.95 1.48 8.99
CA LEU A 181 -14.61 1.16 10.26
C LEU A 181 -13.96 1.83 11.47
N VAL A 182 -12.63 2.00 11.45
CA VAL A 182 -11.85 2.42 12.63
C VAL A 182 -11.48 3.91 12.60
N TYR A 183 -11.23 4.46 11.41
CA TYR A 183 -10.71 5.82 11.25
C TYR A 183 -11.74 6.83 10.71
N THR A 184 -13.01 6.45 10.62
CA THR A 184 -14.11 7.36 10.32
C THR A 184 -14.48 8.17 11.58
N ALA A 185 -14.63 9.49 11.44
CA ALA A 185 -14.99 10.37 12.55
C ALA A 185 -15.93 11.48 12.09
N GLY A 186 -16.97 11.78 12.87
CA GLY A 186 -17.85 12.94 12.63
C GLY A 186 -18.70 12.82 11.36
N ILE A 187 -19.59 11.81 11.29
CA ILE A 187 -20.38 11.51 10.09
C ILE A 187 -21.41 12.63 9.82
N ASP A 188 -21.33 13.22 8.62
CA ASP A 188 -22.36 14.08 8.05
C ASP A 188 -23.28 13.25 7.14
N LEU A 189 -24.53 13.05 7.61
CA LEU A 189 -25.51 12.22 6.93
C LEU A 189 -25.94 12.77 5.57
N VAL A 190 -25.91 14.09 5.37
CA VAL A 190 -26.30 14.71 4.09
C VAL A 190 -25.29 14.36 3.01
N TRP A 191 -24.01 14.53 3.31
CA TRP A 191 -22.94 14.19 2.38
C TRP A 191 -22.80 12.67 2.19
N LEU A 192 -23.05 11.89 3.23
CA LEU A 192 -23.07 10.43 3.12
C LEU A 192 -24.22 9.95 2.23
N ALA A 193 -25.42 10.55 2.34
CA ALA A 193 -26.53 10.26 1.46
C ALA A 193 -26.23 10.67 0.00
N ALA A 194 -25.58 11.83 -0.22
CA ALA A 194 -25.13 12.24 -1.55
C ALA A 194 -24.14 11.23 -2.14
N ALA A 195 -23.17 10.76 -1.35
CA ALA A 195 -22.22 9.71 -1.76
C ALA A 195 -22.97 8.42 -2.15
N GLY A 196 -23.94 7.99 -1.35
CA GLY A 196 -24.81 6.83 -1.64
C GLY A 196 -25.59 6.97 -2.94
N MET A 197 -26.16 8.15 -3.21
CA MET A 197 -26.87 8.43 -4.46
C MET A 197 -25.93 8.37 -5.68
N ILE A 198 -24.73 8.96 -5.57
CA ILE A 198 -23.73 8.92 -6.65
C ILE A 198 -23.31 7.47 -6.90
N LEU A 199 -23.03 6.70 -5.86
CA LEU A 199 -22.67 5.29 -5.98
C LEU A 199 -23.79 4.46 -6.62
N ALA A 200 -25.04 4.69 -6.23
CA ALA A 200 -26.22 4.04 -6.83
C ALA A 200 -26.35 4.42 -8.31
N ALA A 201 -26.15 5.69 -8.67
CA ALA A 201 -26.18 6.13 -10.06
C ALA A 201 -25.06 5.46 -10.90
N MET A 202 -23.83 5.41 -10.38
CA MET A 202 -22.70 4.72 -11.05
C MET A 202 -22.99 3.23 -11.24
N THR A 203 -23.55 2.56 -10.23
CA THR A 203 -23.97 1.16 -10.32
C THR A 203 -25.08 0.98 -11.35
N GLY A 204 -26.07 1.86 -11.36
CA GLY A 204 -27.15 1.87 -12.38
C GLY A 204 -26.60 2.03 -13.79
N LEU A 205 -25.65 2.92 -14.02
CA LEU A 205 -24.99 3.09 -15.32
C LEU A 205 -24.24 1.82 -15.76
N ASN A 206 -23.60 1.11 -14.83
CA ASN A 206 -22.98 -0.19 -15.13
C ASN A 206 -24.04 -1.22 -15.53
N LEU A 207 -25.14 -1.34 -14.78
CA LEU A 207 -26.24 -2.27 -15.08
C LEU A 207 -26.91 -1.97 -16.42
N LEU A 208 -26.96 -0.70 -16.82
CA LEU A 208 -27.46 -0.26 -18.13
C LEU A 208 -26.44 -0.49 -19.27
N GLY A 209 -25.26 -1.03 -18.98
CA GLY A 209 -24.25 -1.33 -19.98
C GLY A 209 -23.51 -0.12 -20.55
N VAL A 210 -23.47 0.99 -19.79
CA VAL A 210 -22.74 2.20 -20.22
C VAL A 210 -21.22 1.94 -20.15
N ALA A 211 -20.57 1.75 -21.29
CA ALA A 211 -19.15 1.42 -21.43
C ALA A 211 -18.27 2.64 -21.77
N ARG A 212 -18.43 3.76 -21.05
CA ARG A 212 -17.67 5.01 -21.28
C ARG A 212 -16.84 5.35 -20.03
N GLY A 213 -15.51 5.13 -20.06
CA GLY A 213 -14.62 5.30 -18.93
C GLY A 213 -14.65 6.71 -18.28
N TRP A 214 -14.78 7.78 -19.10
CA TRP A 214 -14.81 9.14 -18.57
C TRP A 214 -16.02 9.40 -17.66
N ILE A 215 -17.15 8.69 -17.85
CA ILE A 215 -18.35 8.81 -16.98
C ILE A 215 -18.02 8.27 -15.58
N TYR A 216 -17.33 7.13 -15.53
CA TYR A 216 -16.89 6.54 -14.24
C TYR A 216 -15.78 7.37 -13.58
N ALA A 217 -14.89 7.99 -14.36
CA ALA A 217 -13.89 8.91 -13.83
C ALA A 217 -14.55 10.16 -13.21
N LEU A 218 -15.54 10.74 -13.89
CA LEU A 218 -16.33 11.86 -13.34
C LEU A 218 -17.10 11.43 -12.09
N GLY A 219 -17.77 10.28 -12.14
CA GLY A 219 -18.49 9.71 -11.00
C GLY A 219 -17.58 9.47 -9.81
N ALA A 220 -16.37 8.95 -10.04
CA ALA A 220 -15.36 8.75 -8.99
C ALA A 220 -14.92 10.07 -8.35
N GLY A 221 -14.72 11.14 -9.14
CA GLY A 221 -14.42 12.47 -8.62
C GLY A 221 -15.55 13.07 -7.78
N LEU A 222 -16.79 12.92 -8.23
CA LEU A 222 -17.97 13.38 -7.47
C LEU A 222 -18.17 12.57 -6.18
N LEU A 223 -17.99 11.24 -6.24
CA LEU A 223 -18.05 10.37 -5.08
C LEU A 223 -16.97 10.72 -4.06
N TRP A 224 -15.74 10.91 -4.52
CA TRP A 224 -14.62 11.33 -3.68
C TRP A 224 -14.93 12.66 -2.98
N PHE A 225 -15.46 13.65 -3.72
CA PHE A 225 -15.83 14.95 -3.15
C PHE A 225 -16.91 14.81 -2.08
N ALA A 226 -17.95 14.01 -2.31
CA ALA A 226 -19.02 13.77 -1.35
C ALA A 226 -18.50 13.02 -0.10
N VAL A 227 -17.68 11.98 -0.28
CA VAL A 227 -17.07 11.23 0.83
C VAL A 227 -16.13 12.11 1.63
N LEU A 228 -15.31 12.95 0.99
CA LEU A 228 -14.42 13.92 1.66
C LEU A 228 -15.20 14.80 2.65
N HIS A 229 -16.45 15.21 2.33
CA HIS A 229 -17.28 16.04 3.20
C HIS A 229 -18.13 15.24 4.19
N SER A 230 -18.27 13.92 4.00
CA SER A 230 -19.12 13.07 4.84
C SER A 230 -18.50 12.67 6.19
N GLY A 231 -17.20 12.92 6.41
CA GLY A 231 -16.46 12.45 7.59
C GLY A 231 -15.89 11.02 7.45
N VAL A 232 -16.26 10.31 6.38
CA VAL A 232 -15.63 9.05 5.99
C VAL A 232 -14.33 9.38 5.24
N HIS A 233 -13.31 8.50 5.39
CA HIS A 233 -12.03 8.78 4.75
C HIS A 233 -12.13 8.74 3.21
N PRO A 234 -11.60 9.76 2.48
CA PRO A 234 -11.80 9.92 1.03
C PRO A 234 -11.26 8.77 0.18
N SER A 235 -10.24 8.04 0.66
CA SER A 235 -9.66 6.88 -0.04
C SER A 235 -10.67 5.77 -0.31
N ILE A 236 -11.71 5.63 0.54
CA ILE A 236 -12.77 4.63 0.40
C ILE A 236 -13.59 4.88 -0.87
N ALA A 237 -13.77 6.16 -1.22
CA ALA A 237 -14.46 6.52 -2.46
C ALA A 237 -13.77 5.96 -3.70
N GLY A 238 -12.44 5.91 -3.70
CA GLY A 238 -11.67 5.31 -4.79
C GLY A 238 -12.05 3.85 -5.02
N VAL A 239 -12.00 3.03 -3.97
CA VAL A 239 -12.37 1.60 -4.06
C VAL A 239 -13.83 1.42 -4.45
N LEU A 240 -14.76 2.12 -3.79
CA LEU A 240 -16.19 2.01 -4.11
C LEU A 240 -16.50 2.39 -5.56
N ALA A 241 -15.89 3.46 -6.06
CA ALA A 241 -16.03 3.86 -7.45
C ALA A 241 -15.50 2.79 -8.42
N ALA A 242 -14.32 2.23 -8.14
CA ALA A 242 -13.72 1.18 -8.95
C ALA A 242 -14.62 -0.06 -9.07
N LEU A 243 -15.27 -0.44 -7.97
CA LEU A 243 -16.21 -1.57 -7.96
C LEU A 243 -17.43 -1.35 -8.88
N THR A 244 -17.75 -0.11 -9.23
CA THR A 244 -18.85 0.19 -10.18
C THR A 244 -18.41 0.16 -11.65
N VAL A 245 -17.11 0.18 -11.97
CA VAL A 245 -16.60 0.22 -13.35
C VAL A 245 -16.90 -1.11 -14.06
N PRO A 246 -17.48 -1.11 -15.30
CA PRO A 246 -17.84 -2.35 -16.01
C PRO A 246 -16.60 -3.17 -16.40
N LEU A 247 -16.67 -4.49 -16.14
CA LEU A 247 -15.68 -5.48 -16.55
C LEU A 247 -16.11 -6.23 -17.82
N ALA A 248 -17.38 -6.10 -18.24
CA ALA A 248 -17.87 -6.75 -19.44
C ALA A 248 -16.99 -6.43 -20.65
N LEU A 249 -16.53 -7.49 -21.34
CA LEU A 249 -15.68 -7.37 -22.51
C LEU A 249 -16.46 -6.82 -23.71
N ASP A 250 -15.86 -5.92 -24.45
CA ASP A 250 -16.35 -5.45 -25.74
C ASP A 250 -16.01 -6.44 -26.87
N ARG A 251 -16.40 -6.13 -28.12
CA ARG A 251 -16.13 -6.99 -29.29
C ARG A 251 -14.64 -7.16 -29.59
N ALA A 252 -13.80 -6.32 -29.04
CA ALA A 252 -12.33 -6.38 -29.19
C ALA A 252 -11.68 -7.23 -28.07
N GLY A 253 -12.46 -7.76 -27.12
CA GLY A 253 -11.96 -8.53 -25.99
C GLY A 253 -11.36 -7.64 -24.90
N ASP A 254 -11.76 -6.36 -24.83
CA ASP A 254 -11.30 -5.38 -23.84
C ASP A 254 -12.48 -4.80 -23.07
N SER A 255 -12.25 -4.26 -21.89
CA SER A 255 -13.28 -3.65 -21.06
C SER A 255 -12.89 -2.25 -20.59
N VAL A 256 -13.87 -1.50 -20.10
CA VAL A 256 -13.61 -0.18 -19.49
C VAL A 256 -12.66 -0.33 -18.31
N LEU A 257 -12.86 -1.36 -17.47
CA LEU A 257 -12.03 -1.64 -16.32
C LEU A 257 -10.59 -1.91 -16.73
N LEU A 258 -10.35 -2.83 -17.69
CA LEU A 258 -9.00 -3.18 -18.14
C LEU A 258 -8.26 -1.98 -18.74
N ARG A 259 -8.95 -1.16 -19.56
CA ARG A 259 -8.36 0.07 -20.11
C ARG A 259 -7.95 1.06 -19.04
N MET A 260 -8.82 1.28 -18.03
CA MET A 260 -8.51 2.19 -16.92
C MET A 260 -7.36 1.65 -16.08
N GLU A 261 -7.38 0.36 -15.73
CA GLU A 261 -6.33 -0.31 -14.98
C GLU A 261 -4.98 -0.20 -15.70
N HIS A 262 -4.89 -0.62 -16.97
CA HIS A 262 -3.66 -0.55 -17.75
C HIS A 262 -3.09 0.87 -17.88
N THR A 263 -3.97 1.87 -17.96
CA THR A 263 -3.55 3.28 -18.07
C THR A 263 -3.08 3.82 -16.72
N LEU A 264 -3.80 3.50 -15.64
CA LEU A 264 -3.56 4.11 -14.32
C LEU A 264 -2.51 3.38 -13.49
N THR A 265 -2.32 2.07 -13.67
CA THR A 265 -1.30 1.28 -12.93
C THR A 265 0.11 1.85 -13.07
N PRO A 266 0.62 2.20 -14.26
CA PRO A 266 1.92 2.85 -14.37
C PRO A 266 1.96 4.23 -13.69
N ILE A 267 0.88 4.99 -13.77
CA ILE A 267 0.78 6.31 -13.12
C ILE A 267 0.81 6.13 -11.60
N SER A 268 0.09 5.13 -11.09
CA SER A 268 0.12 4.78 -9.66
C SER A 268 1.54 4.41 -9.22
N ALA A 269 2.18 3.48 -9.91
CA ALA A 269 3.48 2.95 -9.53
C ALA A 269 4.65 3.93 -9.67
N TYR A 270 4.62 4.81 -10.69
CA TYR A 270 5.75 5.70 -11.02
C TYR A 270 5.53 7.18 -10.66
N ALA A 271 4.31 7.56 -10.28
CA ALA A 271 4.02 8.93 -9.87
C ALA A 271 3.32 8.99 -8.50
N ILE A 272 2.15 8.34 -8.34
CA ILE A 272 1.33 8.48 -7.12
C ILE A 272 2.09 7.99 -5.89
N VAL A 273 2.52 6.72 -5.92
CA VAL A 273 3.21 6.08 -4.79
C VAL A 273 4.55 6.75 -4.47
N PRO A 274 5.41 7.11 -5.45
CA PRO A 274 6.61 7.88 -5.19
C PRO A 274 6.35 9.29 -4.62
N ILE A 275 5.35 10.04 -5.12
CA ILE A 275 5.01 11.36 -4.58
C ILE A 275 4.52 11.22 -3.14
N PHE A 276 3.67 10.24 -2.85
CA PHE A 276 3.23 9.94 -1.49
C PHE A 276 4.43 9.58 -0.58
N GLY A 277 5.32 8.68 -1.06
CA GLY A 277 6.54 8.31 -0.34
C GLY A 277 7.44 9.52 -0.06
N LEU A 278 7.60 10.42 -1.05
CA LEU A 278 8.36 11.64 -0.91
C LEU A 278 7.79 12.55 0.20
N ALA A 279 6.48 12.74 0.22
CA ALA A 279 5.81 13.61 1.19
C ALA A 279 5.80 13.04 2.63
N ASN A 280 5.79 11.69 2.77
CA ASN A 280 5.51 11.05 4.05
C ASN A 280 6.71 10.31 4.67
N ALA A 281 7.73 9.90 3.87
CA ALA A 281 8.86 9.12 4.37
C ALA A 281 9.99 9.98 5.01
N GLY A 282 9.94 11.30 4.85
CA GLY A 282 10.90 12.19 5.51
C GLY A 282 10.66 12.21 7.02
N VAL A 283 11.65 11.75 7.80
CA VAL A 283 11.61 11.71 9.26
C VAL A 283 12.87 12.36 9.79
N ALA A 284 12.73 13.27 10.74
CA ALA A 284 13.86 13.81 11.47
C ALA A 284 14.45 12.72 12.37
N ILE A 285 15.73 12.39 12.18
CA ILE A 285 16.42 11.43 13.04
C ILE A 285 16.68 12.13 14.38
N PRO A 286 16.12 11.62 15.50
CA PRO A 286 16.29 12.26 16.79
C PRO A 286 17.76 12.21 17.20
N ALA A 287 18.28 13.32 17.77
CA ALA A 287 19.66 13.42 18.24
C ALA A 287 19.98 12.44 19.39
N ALA A 288 18.95 12.02 20.14
CA ALA A 288 19.03 10.98 21.16
C ALA A 288 17.97 9.90 20.89
N MET A 289 18.35 8.62 21.06
CA MET A 289 17.38 7.52 20.92
C MET A 289 16.24 7.70 21.93
N PRO A 290 14.96 7.51 21.47
CA PRO A 290 13.83 7.53 22.39
C PRO A 290 14.05 6.54 23.54
N ASN A 291 13.76 6.94 24.77
CA ASN A 291 13.92 6.09 25.95
C ASN A 291 12.57 5.78 26.58
N GLY A 292 12.45 4.65 27.24
CA GLY A 292 11.27 4.27 28.00
C GLY A 292 10.00 4.17 27.12
N ALA A 293 8.94 4.89 27.52
CA ALA A 293 7.65 4.85 26.83
C ALA A 293 7.66 5.35 25.39
N ALA A 294 8.58 6.28 25.04
CA ALA A 294 8.71 6.82 23.69
C ALA A 294 9.24 5.77 22.68
N LEU A 295 9.97 4.76 23.16
CA LEU A 295 10.44 3.66 22.32
C LEU A 295 9.34 2.61 22.05
N ALA A 296 8.30 2.57 22.85
CA ALA A 296 7.25 1.55 22.74
C ALA A 296 6.55 1.57 21.38
N LEU A 297 6.23 2.74 20.84
CA LEU A 297 5.52 2.88 19.56
C LEU A 297 6.38 2.43 18.38
N PRO A 298 7.60 2.95 18.14
CA PRO A 298 8.45 2.47 17.07
C PRO A 298 8.73 0.96 17.16
N LEU A 299 8.99 0.46 18.37
CA LEU A 299 9.28 -0.95 18.60
C LEU A 299 8.07 -1.84 18.32
N ALA A 300 6.87 -1.45 18.76
CA ALA A 300 5.64 -2.17 18.51
C ALA A 300 5.35 -2.31 17.01
N ILE A 301 5.55 -1.23 16.25
CA ILE A 301 5.37 -1.24 14.79
C ILE A 301 6.44 -2.11 14.13
N ALA A 302 7.71 -1.94 14.47
CA ALA A 302 8.81 -2.70 13.87
C ALA A 302 8.69 -4.21 14.16
N LEU A 303 8.32 -4.60 15.39
CA LEU A 303 8.07 -6.00 15.76
C LEU A 303 6.81 -6.54 15.08
N GLY A 304 5.76 -5.74 14.99
CA GLY A 304 4.53 -6.08 14.28
C GLY A 304 4.81 -6.40 12.81
N LEU A 305 5.57 -5.55 12.11
CA LEU A 305 5.96 -5.76 10.71
C LEU A 305 6.91 -6.94 10.54
N LEU A 306 8.00 -6.99 11.29
CA LEU A 306 9.03 -8.00 11.11
C LEU A 306 8.61 -9.37 11.65
N VAL A 307 8.14 -9.44 12.89
CA VAL A 307 7.82 -10.70 13.56
C VAL A 307 6.36 -11.07 13.38
N GLY A 308 5.46 -10.13 13.65
CA GLY A 308 4.01 -10.36 13.61
C GLY A 308 3.53 -10.75 12.22
N LYS A 309 3.89 -9.95 11.21
CA LYS A 309 3.48 -10.20 9.81
C LYS A 309 4.09 -11.50 9.29
N THR A 310 5.40 -11.70 9.52
CA THR A 310 6.09 -12.93 9.12
C THR A 310 5.45 -14.17 9.76
N ALA A 311 5.22 -14.13 11.07
CA ALA A 311 4.61 -15.25 11.80
C ALA A 311 3.15 -15.49 11.36
N GLY A 312 2.38 -14.43 11.12
CA GLY A 312 1.00 -14.51 10.66
C GLY A 312 0.88 -15.16 9.29
N VAL A 313 1.63 -14.67 8.30
CA VAL A 313 1.60 -15.20 6.93
C VAL A 313 2.19 -16.61 6.87
N PHE A 314 3.36 -16.85 7.47
CA PHE A 314 3.98 -18.17 7.51
C PHE A 314 3.12 -19.17 8.26
N GLY A 315 2.61 -18.79 9.43
CA GLY A 315 1.72 -19.62 10.25
C GLY A 315 0.43 -19.97 9.51
N ALA A 316 -0.13 -19.06 8.73
CA ALA A 316 -1.30 -19.33 7.88
C ALA A 316 -1.04 -20.45 6.86
N VAL A 317 0.10 -20.38 6.14
CA VAL A 317 0.48 -21.42 5.18
C VAL A 317 0.72 -22.76 5.87
N TRP A 318 1.40 -22.74 7.03
CA TRP A 318 1.66 -23.93 7.80
C TRP A 318 0.36 -24.57 8.33
N LEU A 319 -0.55 -23.79 8.89
CA LEU A 319 -1.86 -24.26 9.36
C LEU A 319 -2.71 -24.81 8.20
N ALA A 320 -2.73 -24.09 7.06
CA ALA A 320 -3.50 -24.53 5.90
C ALA A 320 -3.04 -25.91 5.38
N GLU A 321 -1.73 -26.15 5.32
CA GLU A 321 -1.18 -27.44 4.91
C GLU A 321 -1.40 -28.53 5.98
N ALA A 322 -1.16 -28.21 7.27
CA ALA A 322 -1.34 -29.13 8.38
C ALA A 322 -2.78 -29.64 8.51
N PHE A 323 -3.77 -28.76 8.32
CA PHE A 323 -5.19 -29.11 8.35
C PHE A 323 -5.76 -29.53 6.97
N LYS A 324 -4.92 -29.65 5.93
CA LYS A 324 -5.32 -29.99 4.56
C LYS A 324 -6.40 -29.03 3.98
N PHE A 325 -6.40 -27.79 4.44
CA PHE A 325 -7.35 -26.76 3.99
C PHE A 325 -6.94 -26.17 2.62
N ALA A 326 -5.62 -25.99 2.42
CA ALA A 326 -5.03 -25.58 1.16
C ALA A 326 -3.57 -26.04 1.09
N GLU A 327 -3.07 -26.25 -0.14
CA GLU A 327 -1.68 -26.58 -0.37
C GLU A 327 -0.82 -25.32 -0.41
N ARG A 328 0.44 -25.44 0.02
CA ARG A 328 1.42 -24.35 -0.15
C ARG A 328 1.71 -24.09 -1.63
N PRO A 329 2.24 -22.90 -1.98
CA PRO A 329 2.57 -22.56 -3.36
C PRO A 329 3.48 -23.63 -4.00
N ALA A 330 3.09 -24.08 -5.20
CA ALA A 330 3.71 -25.21 -5.89
C ALA A 330 5.24 -24.99 -6.09
N GLY A 331 6.01 -26.01 -5.77
CA GLY A 331 7.49 -25.97 -5.89
C GLY A 331 8.21 -25.09 -4.87
N ALA A 332 7.50 -24.50 -3.90
CA ALA A 332 8.11 -23.68 -2.87
C ALA A 332 8.63 -24.52 -1.69
N SER A 333 9.85 -24.22 -1.22
CA SER A 333 10.36 -24.74 0.05
C SER A 333 9.81 -23.92 1.22
N TRP A 334 9.80 -24.51 2.44
CA TRP A 334 9.39 -23.80 3.65
C TRP A 334 10.22 -22.53 3.92
N LEU A 335 11.52 -22.56 3.62
CA LEU A 335 12.40 -21.42 3.80
C LEU A 335 12.10 -20.30 2.79
N GLN A 336 11.65 -20.67 1.58
CA GLN A 336 11.17 -19.69 0.60
C GLN A 336 9.82 -19.07 1.01
N VAL A 337 8.91 -19.88 1.57
CA VAL A 337 7.65 -19.37 2.15
C VAL A 337 7.93 -18.40 3.29
N LEU A 338 8.88 -18.74 4.19
CA LEU A 338 9.31 -17.84 5.26
C LEU A 338 9.90 -16.52 4.71
N GLY A 339 10.70 -16.61 3.64
CA GLY A 339 11.27 -15.43 2.99
C GLY A 339 10.19 -14.51 2.39
N VAL A 340 9.17 -15.07 1.73
CA VAL A 340 8.04 -14.30 1.20
C VAL A 340 7.18 -13.75 2.34
N ALA A 341 6.93 -14.52 3.39
CA ALA A 341 6.23 -14.05 4.58
C ALA A 341 6.95 -12.85 5.23
N ALA A 342 8.28 -12.87 5.27
CA ALA A 342 9.06 -11.71 5.73
C ALA A 342 8.92 -10.50 4.80
N LEU A 343 8.88 -10.69 3.47
CA LEU A 343 8.63 -9.60 2.53
C LEU A 343 7.24 -8.97 2.69
N CYS A 344 6.21 -9.75 3.09
CA CYS A 344 4.90 -9.20 3.46
C CYS A 344 5.00 -8.22 4.64
N GLY A 345 6.04 -8.29 5.47
CA GLY A 345 6.33 -7.33 6.54
C GLY A 345 6.85 -5.96 6.06
N ILE A 346 7.03 -5.74 4.76
CA ILE A 346 7.32 -4.43 4.20
C ILE A 346 6.00 -3.65 4.15
N GLY A 347 5.74 -2.79 5.13
CA GLY A 347 4.49 -2.02 5.20
C GLY A 347 4.59 -0.63 4.60
N PHE A 348 5.78 -0.09 4.50
CA PHE A 348 6.23 1.24 4.09
C PHE A 348 5.10 2.23 3.77
N THR A 349 4.68 2.41 2.50
CA THR A 349 3.69 3.44 2.11
C THR A 349 2.34 3.24 2.78
N MET A 350 1.84 2.01 2.85
CA MET A 350 0.54 1.72 3.48
C MET A 350 0.58 1.90 4.99
N SER A 351 1.66 1.48 5.65
CA SER A 351 1.86 1.72 7.08
C SER A 351 2.03 3.21 7.40
N LEU A 352 2.72 4.00 6.56
CA LEU A 352 2.80 5.46 6.69
C LEU A 352 1.43 6.11 6.52
N PHE A 353 0.63 5.65 5.57
CA PHE A 353 -0.73 6.14 5.38
C PHE A 353 -1.62 5.88 6.60
N ILE A 354 -1.63 4.65 7.12
CA ILE A 354 -2.39 4.31 8.32
C ILE A 354 -1.88 5.09 9.55
N THR A 355 -0.57 5.35 9.63
CA THR A 355 0.03 6.19 10.69
C THR A 355 -0.59 7.59 10.74
N GLN A 356 -0.74 8.25 9.58
CA GLN A 356 -1.37 9.57 9.48
C GLN A 356 -2.82 9.53 9.98
N LEU A 357 -3.54 8.46 9.69
CA LEU A 357 -4.94 8.27 10.13
C LEU A 357 -5.03 7.99 11.63
N ALA A 358 -4.16 7.13 12.13
CA ALA A 358 -4.19 6.69 13.52
C ALA A 358 -3.84 7.83 14.51
N PHE A 359 -2.92 8.69 14.12
CA PHE A 359 -2.34 9.73 14.97
C PHE A 359 -2.45 11.15 14.42
N SER A 360 -3.48 11.42 13.59
CA SER A 360 -3.70 12.73 12.93
C SER A 360 -3.69 13.94 13.89
N ALA A 361 -4.11 13.74 15.14
CA ALA A 361 -4.14 14.79 16.18
C ALA A 361 -2.79 14.93 16.93
N SER A 362 -1.78 14.12 16.66
CA SER A 362 -0.55 14.05 17.45
C SER A 362 0.68 13.95 16.55
N PRO A 363 1.20 15.07 16.03
CA PRO A 363 2.34 15.07 15.10
C PRO A 363 3.57 14.30 15.63
N GLN A 364 3.83 14.38 16.94
CA GLN A 364 4.96 13.65 17.55
C GLN A 364 4.78 12.12 17.43
N LEU A 365 3.57 11.59 17.67
CA LEU A 365 3.31 10.16 17.51
C LEU A 365 3.41 9.72 16.04
N VAL A 366 3.08 10.61 15.10
CA VAL A 366 3.28 10.34 13.66
C VAL A 366 4.78 10.19 13.38
N GLU A 367 5.63 11.09 13.85
CA GLU A 367 7.08 11.00 13.63
C GLU A 367 7.69 9.76 14.29
N ASP A 368 7.31 9.45 15.54
CA ASP A 368 7.76 8.25 16.24
C ASP A 368 7.33 6.96 15.52
N ALA A 369 6.09 6.92 15.03
CA ALA A 369 5.57 5.77 14.28
C ALA A 369 6.30 5.57 12.95
N LYS A 370 6.61 6.66 12.21
CA LYS A 370 7.37 6.59 10.96
C LYS A 370 8.73 5.91 11.16
N LEU A 371 9.44 6.17 12.27
CA LEU A 371 10.70 5.47 12.59
C LEU A 371 10.49 3.95 12.68
N GLY A 372 9.41 3.51 13.36
CA GLY A 372 9.05 2.10 13.45
C GLY A 372 8.70 1.47 12.11
N VAL A 373 7.95 2.20 11.27
CA VAL A 373 7.58 1.76 9.91
C VAL A 373 8.82 1.59 9.02
N LEU A 374 9.68 2.61 8.98
CA LEU A 374 10.88 2.58 8.14
C LEU A 374 11.87 1.50 8.61
N GLY A 375 12.14 1.43 9.91
CA GLY A 375 13.03 0.41 10.49
C GLY A 375 12.50 -1.00 10.31
N GLY A 376 11.21 -1.23 10.64
CA GLY A 376 10.54 -2.52 10.50
C GLY A 376 10.50 -3.00 9.05
N SER A 377 10.11 -2.14 8.10
CA SER A 377 10.06 -2.43 6.67
C SER A 377 11.45 -2.76 6.10
N LEU A 378 12.47 -2.00 6.48
CA LEU A 378 13.85 -2.26 6.06
C LEU A 378 14.33 -3.63 6.55
N LEU A 379 14.14 -3.93 7.82
CA LEU A 379 14.54 -5.21 8.42
C LEU A 379 13.77 -6.38 7.78
N ALA A 380 12.47 -6.25 7.57
CA ALA A 380 11.63 -7.25 6.90
C ALA A 380 12.10 -7.50 5.46
N GLY A 381 12.39 -6.44 4.71
CA GLY A 381 12.92 -6.51 3.36
C GLY A 381 14.28 -7.21 3.28
N LEU A 382 15.21 -6.83 4.15
CA LEU A 382 16.54 -7.44 4.22
C LEU A 382 16.49 -8.92 4.63
N CYS A 383 15.68 -9.27 5.64
CA CYS A 383 15.47 -10.64 6.07
C CYS A 383 14.86 -11.49 4.95
N GLY A 384 13.78 -11.02 4.32
CA GLY A 384 13.12 -11.72 3.21
C GLY A 384 14.06 -11.92 2.02
N TYR A 385 14.79 -10.87 1.62
CA TYR A 385 15.79 -10.96 0.56
C TYR A 385 16.91 -11.96 0.89
N ALA A 386 17.47 -11.93 2.11
CA ALA A 386 18.54 -12.83 2.52
C ALA A 386 18.09 -14.29 2.54
N LEU A 387 16.88 -14.58 3.05
CA LEU A 387 16.28 -15.90 3.07
C LEU A 387 16.08 -16.45 1.65
N LEU A 388 15.44 -15.66 0.77
CA LEU A 388 15.19 -16.07 -0.61
C LEU A 388 16.47 -16.23 -1.41
N ARG A 389 17.47 -15.38 -1.20
CA ARG A 389 18.78 -15.50 -1.86
C ARG A 389 19.52 -16.79 -1.48
N ARG A 390 19.42 -17.24 -0.22
CA ARG A 390 20.08 -18.48 0.26
C ARG A 390 19.44 -19.75 -0.29
N THR A 391 18.15 -19.71 -0.60
CA THR A 391 17.39 -20.87 -1.10
C THR A 391 17.35 -20.95 -2.63
N ALA A 392 17.91 -19.97 -3.29
CA ALA A 392 18.02 -19.90 -4.74
C ALA A 392 19.17 -20.81 -5.21
N ARG A 393 18.83 -22.03 -5.62
CA ARG A 393 19.72 -22.93 -6.37
C ARG A 393 19.44 -22.83 -7.87
#